data_f75d2210fda27cad3ce2fe66369a6e6d
#
_entry.id   f75d2210fda27cad3ce2fe66369a6e6d
#
_cell.length_a   1.000
_cell.length_b   1.000
_cell.length_c   1.000
_cell.angle_alpha   90.00
_cell.angle_beta   90.00
_cell.angle_gamma   90.00
#
_symmetry.space_group_name_H-M   'P 1'
#
loop_
_entity.id
_entity.type
_entity.pdbx_description
1 polymer ?
#
loop_
_entity_poly.entity_id
_entity_poly.type
_entity_poly.pdbx_seq_one_letter_code
_entity_poly.pdbx_strand_id
1 'polypeptide(L)'
;MKLLTVGNSFSDDAMEYVWQIASALGFKKIELGNLYIGGCSPATHRENALSGAEVYEFRTNTDGVWRTENKSLVYGVTFRDWDVVSLQQASPFSGREETYNEDLFFLIDFIKRRAKNPNVKLVWHMTWAYAKDSEHEAFANYGQNQGTMYEMIVKTVQ
;
A
#
# COMPACT_ATOMS: atom_id res chain seq x y z
N MET A 1 -9.98 0.68 -15.55
CA MET A 1 -9.29 0.21 -14.31
C MET A 1 -8.73 1.41 -13.60
N LYS A 2 -9.13 1.63 -12.36
CA LYS A 2 -8.66 2.73 -11.50
C LYS A 2 -8.16 2.12 -10.19
N LEU A 3 -6.86 2.11 -10.00
CA LEU A 3 -6.19 1.47 -8.88
C LEU A 3 -5.40 2.51 -8.08
N LEU A 4 -5.66 2.56 -6.78
CA LEU A 4 -4.86 3.31 -5.81
C LEU A 4 -4.13 2.34 -4.89
N THR A 5 -2.86 2.59 -4.65
CA THR A 5 -2.11 1.95 -3.56
C THR A 5 -1.82 2.96 -2.46
N VAL A 6 -1.93 2.53 -1.22
CA VAL A 6 -1.54 3.29 -0.03
C VAL A 6 -0.49 2.46 0.69
N GLY A 7 0.77 2.90 0.62
CA GLY A 7 1.83 2.02 1.09
C GLY A 7 3.23 2.65 1.13
N ASN A 8 4.20 1.81 0.93
CA ASN A 8 5.63 2.09 1.04
C ASN A 8 6.39 1.50 -0.17
N SER A 9 7.67 1.14 -0.02
CA SER A 9 8.50 0.59 -1.12
C SER A 9 7.88 -0.63 -1.82
N PHE A 10 7.11 -1.45 -1.13
CA PHE A 10 6.41 -2.57 -1.75
C PHE A 10 5.35 -2.12 -2.76
N SER A 11 4.59 -1.04 -2.45
CA SER A 11 3.62 -0.51 -3.42
C SER A 11 4.31 0.16 -4.60
N ASP A 12 5.46 0.76 -4.37
CA ASP A 12 6.26 1.39 -5.41
C ASP A 12 6.74 0.36 -6.44
N ASP A 13 7.37 -0.71 -5.95
CA ASP A 13 7.81 -1.85 -6.77
C ASP A 13 6.64 -2.52 -7.52
N ALA A 14 5.55 -2.82 -6.80
CA ALA A 14 4.39 -3.48 -7.40
C ALA A 14 3.72 -2.65 -8.50
N MET A 15 3.78 -1.32 -8.41
CA MET A 15 3.12 -0.41 -9.35
C MET A 15 3.97 -0.05 -10.57
N GLU A 16 5.27 -0.34 -10.55
CA GLU A 16 6.23 0.12 -11.56
C GLU A 16 5.77 -0.17 -13.00
N TYR A 17 5.34 -1.39 -13.27
CA TYR A 17 4.96 -1.85 -14.62
C TYR A 17 3.46 -2.08 -14.83
N VAL A 18 2.61 -1.75 -13.85
CA VAL A 18 1.17 -2.05 -13.92
C VAL A 18 0.51 -1.38 -15.12
N TRP A 19 0.90 -0.14 -15.45
CA TRP A 19 0.32 0.55 -16.60
C TRP A 19 0.64 -0.17 -17.91
N GLN A 20 1.90 -0.55 -18.12
CA GLN A 20 2.37 -1.25 -19.32
C GLN A 20 1.71 -2.63 -19.47
N ILE A 21 1.64 -3.39 -18.37
CA ILE A 21 1.00 -4.71 -18.34
C ILE A 21 -0.49 -4.58 -18.66
N ALA A 22 -1.21 -3.67 -18.00
CA ALA A 22 -2.64 -3.47 -18.24
C ALA A 22 -2.90 -3.00 -19.66
N SER A 23 -2.08 -2.11 -20.21
CA SER A 23 -2.16 -1.64 -21.59
C SER A 23 -1.96 -2.80 -22.58
N ALA A 24 -0.98 -3.65 -22.35
CA ALA A 24 -0.71 -4.84 -23.18
C ALA A 24 -1.86 -5.86 -23.11
N LEU A 25 -2.56 -5.95 -21.97
CA LEU A 25 -3.76 -6.78 -21.80
C LEU A 25 -5.04 -6.14 -22.41
N GLY A 26 -4.93 -4.98 -23.05
CA GLY A 26 -6.02 -4.35 -23.80
C GLY A 26 -6.93 -3.44 -22.97
N PHE A 27 -6.58 -3.10 -21.72
CA PHE A 27 -7.32 -2.08 -20.97
C PHE A 27 -7.20 -0.71 -21.65
N LYS A 28 -8.32 -0.06 -21.95
CA LYS A 28 -8.35 1.23 -22.68
C LYS A 28 -8.27 2.45 -21.77
N LYS A 29 -8.71 2.30 -20.51
CA LYS A 29 -8.68 3.38 -19.52
C LYS A 29 -7.96 2.84 -18.28
N ILE A 30 -6.78 3.36 -18.05
CA ILE A 30 -5.91 2.97 -16.93
C ILE A 30 -5.57 4.23 -16.15
N GLU A 31 -5.99 4.27 -14.90
CA GLU A 31 -5.71 5.37 -13.97
C GLU A 31 -5.09 4.77 -12.72
N LEU A 32 -3.83 5.07 -12.47
CA LEU A 32 -3.07 4.56 -11.34
C LEU A 32 -2.74 5.68 -10.38
N GLY A 33 -2.79 5.38 -9.10
CA GLY A 33 -2.31 6.25 -8.03
C GLY A 33 -1.49 5.45 -7.02
N ASN A 34 -0.45 6.07 -6.46
CA ASN A 34 0.31 5.52 -5.35
C ASN A 34 0.56 6.62 -4.31
N LEU A 35 -0.02 6.47 -3.12
CA LEU A 35 0.25 7.29 -1.94
C LEU A 35 1.41 6.66 -1.19
N TYR A 36 2.62 7.13 -1.49
CA TYR A 36 3.87 6.56 -1.03
C TYR A 36 4.47 7.32 0.14
N ILE A 37 4.89 6.59 1.16
CA ILE A 37 5.85 7.04 2.20
C ILE A 37 6.77 5.84 2.50
N GLY A 38 8.08 6.03 2.44
CA GLY A 38 9.06 4.98 2.72
C GLY A 38 8.87 4.37 4.13
N GLY A 39 8.80 3.04 4.22
CA GLY A 39 8.66 2.31 5.49
C GLY A 39 7.34 2.54 6.26
N CYS A 40 6.36 3.19 5.67
CA CYS A 40 5.12 3.57 6.35
C CYS A 40 4.30 2.35 6.77
N SER A 41 3.87 2.34 8.03
CA SER A 41 2.98 1.35 8.62
C SER A 41 1.52 1.84 8.68
N PRO A 42 0.53 0.98 8.93
CA PRO A 42 -0.85 1.40 9.19
C PRO A 42 -0.98 2.44 10.31
N ALA A 43 -0.19 2.34 11.38
CA ALA A 43 -0.17 3.34 12.46
C ALA A 43 0.24 4.73 11.94
N THR A 44 1.33 4.81 11.16
CA THR A 44 1.79 6.07 10.57
C THR A 44 0.77 6.61 9.55
N HIS A 45 0.15 5.75 8.75
CA HIS A 45 -0.94 6.17 7.85
C HIS A 45 -2.12 6.77 8.63
N ARG A 46 -2.49 6.18 9.80
CA ARG A 46 -3.55 6.72 10.67
C ARG A 46 -3.21 8.11 11.19
N GLU A 47 -1.99 8.32 11.70
CA GLU A 47 -1.53 9.62 12.19
C GLU A 47 -1.63 10.69 11.08
N ASN A 48 -1.18 10.36 9.87
CA ASN A 48 -1.26 11.24 8.71
C ASN A 48 -2.71 11.49 8.26
N ALA A 49 -3.58 10.50 8.39
CA ALA A 49 -5.01 10.66 8.10
C ALA A 49 -5.69 11.64 9.07
N LEU A 50 -5.33 11.58 10.35
CA LEU A 50 -5.88 12.44 11.41
C LEU A 50 -5.35 13.86 11.34
N SER A 51 -4.06 14.04 11.04
CA SER A 51 -3.44 15.37 10.91
C SER A 51 -3.76 16.07 9.60
N GLY A 52 -4.14 15.31 8.54
CA GLY A 52 -4.31 15.85 7.20
C GLY A 52 -3.01 16.29 6.52
N ALA A 53 -1.86 15.83 7.02
CA ALA A 53 -0.56 16.24 6.53
C ALA A 53 -0.33 15.86 5.05
N GLU A 54 0.26 16.78 4.27
CA GLU A 54 0.61 16.57 2.86
C GLU A 54 2.02 15.97 2.71
N VAL A 55 2.20 14.78 3.31
CA VAL A 55 3.51 14.10 3.43
C VAL A 55 3.68 12.93 2.47
N TYR A 56 2.63 12.58 1.70
CA TYR A 56 2.71 11.51 0.72
C TYR A 56 3.30 12.01 -0.59
N GLU A 57 4.28 11.30 -1.12
CA GLU A 57 4.55 11.36 -2.55
C GLU A 57 3.37 10.71 -3.27
N PHE A 58 2.41 11.53 -3.70
CA PHE A 58 1.29 11.05 -4.48
C PHE A 58 1.69 10.95 -5.94
N ARG A 59 1.88 9.74 -6.40
CA ARG A 59 2.30 9.41 -7.75
C ARG A 59 1.10 8.99 -8.58
N THR A 60 0.96 9.53 -9.78
CA THR A 60 -0.16 9.21 -10.70
C THR A 60 0.36 8.82 -12.08
N ASN A 61 -0.35 7.89 -12.75
CA ASN A 61 -0.03 7.46 -14.09
C ASN A 61 -1.33 7.15 -14.87
N THR A 62 -1.52 7.83 -16.01
CA THR A 62 -2.69 7.65 -16.89
C THR A 62 -2.31 7.40 -18.36
N ASP A 63 -1.03 7.56 -18.70
CA ASP A 63 -0.50 7.52 -20.06
C ASP A 63 0.85 6.80 -20.18
N GLY A 64 1.23 6.04 -19.14
CA GLY A 64 2.52 5.34 -19.08
C GLY A 64 3.64 6.15 -18.43
N VAL A 65 3.36 7.39 -18.02
CA VAL A 65 4.35 8.27 -17.39
C VAL A 65 3.92 8.61 -15.96
N TRP A 66 4.78 8.34 -15.00
CA TRP A 66 4.57 8.69 -13.60
C TRP A 66 4.80 10.18 -13.35
N ARG A 67 3.91 10.80 -12.58
CA ARG A 67 3.99 12.18 -12.10
C ARG A 67 3.83 12.19 -10.60
N THR A 68 4.62 13.00 -9.90
CA THR A 68 4.66 13.03 -8.43
C THR A 68 4.37 14.43 -7.91
N GLU A 69 3.55 14.51 -6.87
CA GLU A 69 3.29 15.73 -6.10
C GLU A 69 3.05 15.37 -4.62
N ASN A 70 3.33 16.28 -3.69
CA ASN A 70 3.04 16.02 -2.27
C ASN A 70 1.57 16.28 -1.98
N LYS A 71 0.90 15.28 -1.38
CA LYS A 71 -0.53 15.36 -1.03
C LYS A 71 -0.82 14.66 0.30
N SER A 72 -2.01 14.93 0.83
CA SER A 72 -2.53 14.21 1.99
C SER A 72 -3.19 12.88 1.58
N LEU A 73 -3.37 11.99 2.56
CA LEU A 73 -4.09 10.73 2.35
C LEU A 73 -5.51 10.98 1.82
N VAL A 74 -6.24 11.92 2.40
CA VAL A 74 -7.61 12.23 1.99
C VAL A 74 -7.66 12.73 0.55
N TYR A 75 -6.69 13.56 0.14
CA TYR A 75 -6.60 14.02 -1.25
C TYR A 75 -6.48 12.84 -2.21
N GLY A 76 -5.53 11.93 -2.02
CA GLY A 76 -5.32 10.80 -2.92
C GLY A 76 -6.53 9.85 -2.96
N VAL A 77 -7.15 9.55 -1.81
CA VAL A 77 -8.35 8.70 -1.73
C VAL A 77 -9.53 9.34 -2.49
N THR A 78 -9.67 10.66 -2.43
CA THR A 78 -10.77 11.38 -3.11
C THR A 78 -10.40 11.91 -4.49
N PHE A 79 -9.18 11.70 -4.97
CA PHE A 79 -8.73 12.22 -6.26
C PHE A 79 -9.52 11.63 -7.43
N ARG A 80 -9.81 10.33 -7.38
CA ARG A 80 -10.62 9.61 -8.38
C ARG A 80 -11.73 8.79 -7.70
N ASP A 81 -12.63 8.26 -8.49
CA ASP A 81 -13.57 7.19 -8.13
C ASP A 81 -12.90 5.82 -8.30
N TRP A 82 -11.95 5.51 -7.43
CA TRP A 82 -11.13 4.32 -7.49
C TRP A 82 -11.95 3.03 -7.53
N ASP A 83 -11.62 2.08 -8.41
CA ASP A 83 -12.23 0.75 -8.43
C ASP A 83 -11.68 -0.13 -7.31
N VAL A 84 -10.37 0.00 -7.06
CA VAL A 84 -9.63 -0.78 -6.08
C VAL A 84 -8.69 0.14 -5.30
N VAL A 85 -8.64 -0.05 -3.98
CA VAL A 85 -7.61 0.53 -3.13
C VAL A 85 -6.86 -0.59 -2.40
N SER A 86 -5.54 -0.61 -2.56
CA SER A 86 -4.66 -1.56 -1.90
C SER A 86 -4.02 -0.96 -0.66
N LEU A 87 -4.01 -1.72 0.43
CA LEU A 87 -3.30 -1.45 1.68
C LEU A 87 -2.24 -2.52 1.91
N GLN A 88 -1.24 -2.22 2.71
CA GLN A 88 -0.15 -3.14 3.06
C GLN A 88 0.48 -2.81 4.41
N GLN A 89 1.24 -3.75 4.95
CA GLN A 89 2.07 -3.52 6.14
C GLN A 89 3.48 -3.10 5.74
N ALA A 90 4.21 -2.48 6.65
CA ALA A 90 5.65 -2.28 6.54
C ALA A 90 6.42 -3.58 6.80
N SER A 91 7.55 -3.78 6.10
CA SER A 91 8.32 -5.03 6.17
C SER A 91 8.68 -5.50 7.59
N PRO A 92 9.07 -4.61 8.55
CA PRO A 92 9.37 -5.05 9.92
C PRO A 92 8.20 -5.73 10.64
N PHE A 93 6.97 -5.45 10.22
CA PHE A 93 5.73 -5.85 10.90
C PHE A 93 4.88 -6.81 10.10
N SER A 94 5.27 -7.15 8.88
CA SER A 94 4.41 -7.85 7.92
C SER A 94 3.98 -9.27 8.34
N GLY A 95 4.76 -9.96 9.17
CA GLY A 95 4.41 -11.26 9.77
C GLY A 95 4.03 -11.18 11.25
N ARG A 96 3.75 -9.99 11.79
CA ARG A 96 3.44 -9.77 13.20
C ARG A 96 1.96 -9.49 13.37
N GLU A 97 1.19 -10.53 13.69
CA GLU A 97 -0.28 -10.50 13.78
C GLU A 97 -0.81 -9.37 14.69
N GLU A 98 -0.12 -9.09 15.80
CA GLU A 98 -0.49 -8.04 16.75
C GLU A 98 -0.44 -6.62 16.18
N THR A 99 0.20 -6.43 15.02
CA THR A 99 0.28 -5.12 14.33
C THR A 99 -0.85 -4.89 13.33
N TYR A 100 -1.74 -5.89 13.16
CA TYR A 100 -2.95 -5.80 12.34
C TYR A 100 -4.15 -5.49 13.24
N ASN A 101 -4.10 -4.33 13.85
CA ASN A 101 -4.95 -3.87 14.95
C ASN A 101 -5.90 -2.74 14.53
N GLU A 102 -6.33 -1.93 15.50
CA GLU A 102 -7.25 -0.81 15.28
C GLU A 102 -6.76 0.24 14.27
N ASP A 103 -5.44 0.37 14.05
CA ASP A 103 -4.89 1.31 13.08
C ASP A 103 -5.26 0.91 11.64
N LEU A 104 -5.18 -0.40 11.34
CA LEU A 104 -5.64 -0.94 10.07
C LEU A 104 -7.15 -0.79 9.91
N PHE A 105 -7.94 -1.14 10.94
CA PHE A 105 -9.41 -1.01 10.87
C PHE A 105 -9.83 0.45 10.71
N PHE A 106 -9.14 1.38 11.36
CA PHE A 106 -9.34 2.81 11.16
C PHE A 106 -9.13 3.20 9.69
N LEU A 107 -8.03 2.76 9.07
CA LEU A 107 -7.72 3.08 7.67
C LEU A 107 -8.77 2.51 6.70
N ILE A 108 -9.20 1.29 6.92
CA ILE A 108 -10.26 0.66 6.14
C ILE A 108 -11.54 1.51 6.18
N ASP A 109 -11.97 1.89 7.38
CA ASP A 109 -13.15 2.73 7.58
C ASP A 109 -12.97 4.14 7.01
N PHE A 110 -11.79 4.74 7.24
CA PHE A 110 -11.43 6.05 6.70
C PHE A 110 -11.55 6.10 5.17
N ILE A 111 -11.01 5.08 4.47
CA ILE A 111 -11.05 5.00 3.02
C ILE A 111 -12.48 4.76 2.53
N LYS A 112 -13.19 3.79 3.11
CA LYS A 112 -14.57 3.46 2.72
C LYS A 112 -15.52 4.64 2.83
N ARG A 113 -15.39 5.46 3.89
CA ARG A 113 -16.23 6.64 4.08
C ARG A 113 -15.91 7.79 3.15
N ARG A 114 -14.70 7.85 2.58
CA ARG A 114 -14.25 8.98 1.74
C ARG A 114 -14.16 8.66 0.27
N ALA A 115 -14.08 7.38 -0.08
CA ALA A 115 -14.02 6.95 -1.47
C ALA A 115 -15.24 7.48 -2.25
N LYS A 116 -14.99 8.06 -3.43
CA LYS A 116 -16.06 8.54 -4.33
C LYS A 116 -16.88 7.39 -4.92
N ASN A 117 -16.25 6.22 -5.11
CA ASN A 117 -16.93 5.01 -5.55
C ASN A 117 -17.47 4.24 -4.34
N PRO A 118 -18.81 4.14 -4.14
CA PRO A 118 -19.38 3.40 -3.02
C PRO A 118 -19.10 1.88 -3.07
N ASN A 119 -18.71 1.37 -4.25
CA ASN A 119 -18.38 -0.04 -4.48
C ASN A 119 -16.86 -0.28 -4.54
N VAL A 120 -16.04 0.64 -4.01
CA VAL A 120 -14.60 0.46 -3.98
C VAL A 120 -14.21 -0.84 -3.30
N LYS A 121 -13.34 -1.61 -3.95
CA LYS A 121 -12.80 -2.84 -3.37
C LYS A 121 -11.52 -2.52 -2.61
N LEU A 122 -11.46 -2.92 -1.34
CA LEU A 122 -10.21 -2.89 -0.59
C LEU A 122 -9.53 -4.24 -0.71
N VAL A 123 -8.24 -4.22 -1.01
CA VAL A 123 -7.40 -5.41 -1.12
C VAL A 123 -6.16 -5.25 -0.24
N TRP A 124 -5.68 -6.37 0.27
CA TRP A 124 -4.43 -6.40 1.02
C TRP A 124 -3.29 -6.84 0.10
N HIS A 125 -2.25 -6.03 0.04
CA HIS A 125 -1.01 -6.39 -0.64
C HIS A 125 -0.13 -7.17 0.33
N MET A 126 -0.07 -8.48 0.16
CA MET A 126 0.84 -9.34 0.91
C MET A 126 2.28 -9.03 0.49
N THR A 127 3.10 -8.59 1.44
CA THR A 127 4.50 -8.30 1.22
C THR A 127 5.35 -9.58 1.21
N TRP A 128 6.60 -9.49 0.83
CA TRP A 128 7.54 -10.63 0.85
C TRP A 128 8.48 -10.57 2.05
N ALA A 129 9.09 -11.73 2.35
CA ALA A 129 10.08 -11.85 3.41
C ALA A 129 11.42 -11.22 3.00
N TYR A 130 12.22 -10.82 3.99
CA TYR A 130 13.60 -10.42 3.77
C TYR A 130 14.41 -11.53 3.09
N ALA A 131 15.43 -11.15 2.32
CA ALA A 131 16.41 -12.08 1.79
C ALA A 131 17.16 -12.80 2.94
N LYS A 132 17.59 -14.03 2.69
CA LYS A 132 18.25 -14.86 3.73
C LYS A 132 19.52 -14.24 4.31
N ASP A 133 20.18 -13.37 3.57
CA ASP A 133 21.39 -12.62 3.91
C ASP A 133 21.11 -11.16 4.29
N SER A 134 19.85 -10.83 4.58
CA SER A 134 19.48 -9.47 4.98
C SER A 134 20.08 -9.10 6.33
N GLU A 135 20.69 -7.92 6.38
CA GLU A 135 21.24 -7.31 7.59
C GLU A 135 20.23 -6.37 8.28
N HIS A 136 18.99 -6.32 7.81
CA HIS A 136 17.98 -5.46 8.40
C HIS A 136 17.69 -5.87 9.84
N GLU A 137 17.80 -4.91 10.78
CA GLU A 137 17.66 -5.17 12.24
C GLU A 137 16.36 -5.90 12.61
N ALA A 138 15.24 -5.53 11.96
CA ALA A 138 13.95 -6.15 12.20
C ALA A 138 13.88 -7.63 11.75
N PHE A 139 14.87 -8.14 11.02
CA PHE A 139 14.92 -9.56 10.63
C PHE A 139 15.10 -10.45 11.88
N ALA A 140 15.65 -9.90 12.96
CA ALA A 140 15.73 -10.59 14.24
C ALA A 140 14.34 -10.98 14.81
N ASN A 141 13.28 -10.22 14.51
CA ASN A 141 11.91 -10.55 14.90
C ASN A 141 11.40 -11.87 14.33
N TYR A 142 12.08 -12.37 13.30
CA TYR A 142 11.76 -13.61 12.57
C TYR A 142 12.88 -14.67 12.71
N GLY A 143 13.73 -14.52 13.78
CA GLY A 143 14.86 -15.40 14.01
C GLY A 143 15.91 -15.39 12.90
N GLN A 144 16.02 -14.29 12.15
CA GLN A 144 16.90 -14.16 10.97
C GLN A 144 16.69 -15.29 9.95
N ASN A 145 15.46 -15.74 9.81
CA ASN A 145 15.10 -16.86 8.92
C ASN A 145 14.00 -16.44 7.92
N GLN A 146 14.35 -16.47 6.64
CA GLN A 146 13.45 -16.08 5.56
C GLN A 146 12.20 -16.96 5.49
N GLY A 147 12.34 -18.28 5.68
CA GLY A 147 11.22 -19.22 5.67
C GLY A 147 10.24 -18.91 6.81
N THR A 148 10.77 -18.75 8.02
CA THR A 148 9.96 -18.35 9.20
C THR A 148 9.21 -17.04 8.96
N MET A 149 9.90 -16.02 8.44
CA MET A 149 9.25 -14.73 8.13
C MET A 149 8.14 -14.92 7.09
N TYR A 150 8.39 -15.66 6.04
CA TYR A 150 7.39 -15.94 5.00
C TYR A 150 6.16 -16.65 5.58
N GLU A 151 6.36 -17.71 6.37
CA GLU A 151 5.27 -18.46 7.02
C GLU A 151 4.44 -17.56 7.94
N MET A 152 5.10 -16.69 8.72
CA MET A 152 4.42 -15.72 9.58
C MET A 152 3.61 -14.70 8.77
N ILE A 153 4.15 -14.18 7.66
CA ILE A 153 3.41 -13.27 6.76
C ILE A 153 2.16 -13.96 6.21
N VAL A 154 2.31 -15.16 5.65
CA VAL A 154 1.18 -15.93 5.09
C VAL A 154 0.11 -16.18 6.15
N LYS A 155 0.50 -16.63 7.35
CA LYS A 155 -0.42 -16.87 8.45
C LYS A 155 -1.20 -15.62 8.87
N THR A 156 -0.53 -14.46 8.86
CA THR A 156 -1.12 -13.20 9.34
C THR A 156 -2.14 -12.63 8.36
N VAL A 157 -2.02 -12.92 7.06
CA VAL A 157 -2.89 -12.34 6.01
C VAL A 157 -3.98 -13.29 5.51
N GLN A 158 -4.00 -14.53 5.97
CA GLN A 158 -5.06 -15.51 5.68
C GLN A 158 -6.22 -15.39 6.67
#